data_547b2b3f149b0721454eac6941f92597
#
_entry.id   547b2b3f149b0721454eac6941f92597
#
_cell.length_a   1.000
_cell.length_b   1.000
_cell.length_c   1.000
_cell.angle_alpha   90.00
_cell.angle_beta   90.00
_cell.angle_gamma   90.00
#
_symmetry.space_group_name_H-M   'P 1'
#
loop_
_entity.id
_entity.type
_entity.pdbx_description
1 polymer ?
#
loop_
_entity_poly.entity_id
_entity_poly.type
_entity_poly.pdbx_seq_one_letter_code
_entity_poly.pdbx_strand_id
1 'polypeptide(L)'
;MRVTNVISMLEQINDILQNTVITPYTATVKLLISFLLGAVIGIERQFRRREAGMRTFTLICMGSTAAMLVSIWIPQCYPNFLNGDPGRIAAQVLSGIGFLGAGAIIQSHGSVHGLTTAACIWVMAVIGLAVGAGMYIPAAIATVITLFILVSLERLEKRMFLN
;
A
#
# COMPACT_ATOMS: atom_id res chain seq x y z
N MET A 1 20.52 -20.14 -24.45
CA MET A 1 20.80 -20.30 -23.01
C MET A 1 20.35 -19.13 -22.12
N ARG A 2 20.66 -17.84 -22.43
CA ARG A 2 20.22 -16.71 -21.56
C ARG A 2 18.70 -16.44 -21.57
N VAL A 3 18.04 -16.55 -22.72
CA VAL A 3 16.59 -16.27 -22.85
C VAL A 3 15.76 -17.33 -22.13
N THR A 4 16.17 -18.60 -22.20
CA THR A 4 15.48 -19.71 -21.52
C THR A 4 15.53 -19.56 -19.98
N ASN A 5 16.66 -19.07 -19.45
CA ASN A 5 16.79 -18.81 -18.01
C ASN A 5 15.92 -17.62 -17.54
N VAL A 6 15.75 -16.60 -18.38
CA VAL A 6 14.87 -15.46 -18.07
C VAL A 6 13.41 -15.90 -18.09
N ILE A 7 13.00 -16.71 -19.06
CA ILE A 7 11.62 -17.22 -19.14
C ILE A 7 11.32 -18.11 -17.93
N SER A 8 12.21 -19.06 -17.59
CA SER A 8 12.00 -19.92 -16.41
C SER A 8 11.96 -19.12 -15.10
N MET A 9 12.75 -18.06 -14.99
CA MET A 9 12.72 -17.16 -13.83
C MET A 9 11.42 -16.37 -13.77
N LEU A 10 10.87 -15.91 -14.91
CA LEU A 10 9.59 -15.23 -14.96
C LEU A 10 8.43 -16.17 -14.64
N GLU A 11 8.47 -17.42 -15.11
CA GLU A 11 7.48 -18.44 -14.74
C GLU A 11 7.53 -18.76 -13.25
N GLN A 12 8.70 -18.92 -12.65
CA GLN A 12 8.85 -19.11 -11.20
C GLN A 12 8.33 -17.92 -10.41
N ILE A 13 8.63 -16.70 -10.86
CA ILE A 13 8.10 -15.48 -10.22
C ILE A 13 6.57 -15.44 -10.33
N ASN A 14 6.01 -15.77 -11.49
CA ASN A 14 4.56 -15.81 -11.69
C ASN A 14 3.88 -16.87 -10.80
N ASP A 15 4.45 -18.07 -10.70
CA ASP A 15 3.94 -19.13 -9.81
C ASP A 15 3.99 -18.70 -8.34
N ILE A 16 5.05 -18.01 -7.93
CA ILE A 16 5.19 -17.47 -6.57
C ILE A 16 4.15 -16.38 -6.31
N LEU A 17 3.92 -15.51 -7.28
CA LEU A 17 2.95 -14.42 -7.17
C LEU A 17 1.50 -14.93 -7.15
N GLN A 18 1.20 -15.99 -7.89
CA GLN A 18 -0.13 -16.61 -7.92
C GLN A 18 -0.38 -17.56 -6.74
N ASN A 19 0.66 -17.97 -6.02
CA ASN A 19 0.52 -18.89 -4.91
C ASN A 19 -0.17 -18.22 -3.73
N THR A 20 -1.37 -18.67 -3.39
CA THR A 20 -2.16 -18.20 -2.25
C THR A 20 -1.61 -18.69 -0.91
N VAL A 21 -0.74 -19.70 -0.92
CA VAL A 21 -0.12 -20.23 0.30
C VAL A 21 0.98 -19.27 0.78
N ILE A 22 0.86 -18.82 2.03
CA ILE A 22 1.86 -17.97 2.64
C ILE A 22 3.06 -18.81 3.08
N THR A 23 4.18 -18.62 2.38
CA THR A 23 5.48 -19.16 2.72
C THR A 23 6.42 -18.01 3.12
N PRO A 24 7.52 -18.26 3.84
CA PRO A 24 8.49 -17.19 4.16
C PRO A 24 8.99 -16.44 2.93
N TYR A 25 9.14 -17.15 1.81
CA TYR A 25 9.61 -16.56 0.55
C TYR A 25 8.54 -15.66 -0.07
N THR A 26 7.28 -16.13 -0.22
CA THR A 26 6.18 -15.33 -0.76
C THR A 26 5.91 -14.10 0.12
N ALA A 27 5.97 -14.25 1.43
CA ALA A 27 5.82 -13.13 2.37
C ALA A 27 6.91 -12.06 2.17
N THR A 28 8.18 -12.48 2.02
CA THR A 28 9.30 -11.55 1.80
C THR A 28 9.12 -10.78 0.49
N VAL A 29 8.76 -11.45 -0.61
CA VAL A 29 8.52 -10.80 -1.90
C VAL A 29 7.38 -9.79 -1.81
N LYS A 30 6.26 -10.13 -1.16
CA LYS A 30 5.14 -9.22 -0.94
C LYS A 30 5.54 -7.99 -0.14
N LEU A 31 6.34 -8.16 0.91
CA LEU A 31 6.85 -7.04 1.71
C LEU A 31 7.78 -6.14 0.91
N LEU A 32 8.64 -6.70 0.06
CA LEU A 32 9.52 -5.91 -0.82
C LEU A 32 8.72 -5.11 -1.85
N ILE A 33 7.70 -5.71 -2.47
CA ILE A 33 6.80 -5.00 -3.40
C ILE A 33 6.11 -3.85 -2.68
N SER A 34 5.55 -4.09 -1.50
CA SER A 34 4.87 -3.03 -0.74
C SER A 34 5.82 -1.92 -0.29
N PHE A 35 7.06 -2.27 0.06
CA PHE A 35 8.12 -1.30 0.33
C PHE A 35 8.33 -0.37 -0.88
N LEU A 36 8.48 -0.94 -2.09
CA LEU A 36 8.70 -0.15 -3.31
C LEU A 36 7.51 0.75 -3.63
N LEU A 37 6.28 0.24 -3.57
CA LEU A 37 5.08 1.03 -3.85
C LEU A 37 4.90 2.17 -2.82
N GLY A 38 5.14 1.89 -1.54
CA GLY A 38 5.11 2.89 -0.47
C GLY A 38 6.19 3.95 -0.64
N ALA A 39 7.40 3.55 -1.04
CA ALA A 39 8.52 4.46 -1.28
C ALA A 39 8.23 5.42 -2.46
N VAL A 40 7.65 4.93 -3.56
CA VAL A 40 7.32 5.76 -4.73
C VAL A 40 6.41 6.94 -4.35
N ILE A 41 5.31 6.69 -3.63
CA ILE A 41 4.41 7.76 -3.18
C ILE A 41 5.09 8.61 -2.10
N GLY A 42 5.79 7.96 -1.17
CA GLY A 42 6.46 8.66 -0.07
C GLY A 42 7.56 9.60 -0.52
N ILE A 43 8.32 9.25 -1.56
CA ILE A 43 9.34 10.12 -2.17
C ILE A 43 8.69 11.38 -2.74
N GLU A 44 7.62 11.25 -3.51
CA GLU A 44 6.88 12.38 -4.06
C GLU A 44 6.39 13.32 -2.95
N ARG A 45 5.80 12.78 -1.88
CA ARG A 45 5.36 13.57 -0.72
C ARG A 45 6.52 14.27 -0.01
N GLN A 46 7.64 13.59 0.15
CA GLN A 46 8.85 14.16 0.78
C GLN A 46 9.46 15.28 -0.07
N PHE A 47 9.55 15.12 -1.39
CA PHE A 47 10.00 16.19 -2.29
C PHE A 47 9.13 17.44 -2.21
N ARG A 48 7.82 17.25 -1.99
CA ARG A 48 6.88 18.36 -1.82
C ARG A 48 6.77 18.88 -0.39
N ARG A 49 7.64 18.42 0.53
CA ARG A 49 7.69 18.84 1.93
C ARG A 49 6.33 18.72 2.63
N ARG A 50 5.61 17.62 2.36
CA ARG A 50 4.34 17.32 3.03
C ARG A 50 4.61 16.70 4.40
N GLU A 51 3.60 16.71 5.29
CA GLU A 51 3.68 16.29 6.70
C GLU A 51 4.13 14.83 6.85
N ALA A 52 3.68 13.93 5.96
CA ALA A 52 4.11 12.55 5.89
C ALA A 52 4.97 12.33 4.63
N GLY A 53 6.13 11.72 4.81
CA GLY A 53 7.11 11.47 3.77
C GLY A 53 7.37 9.97 3.52
N MET A 54 8.51 9.68 2.90
CA MET A 54 8.90 8.33 2.46
C MET A 54 8.80 7.29 3.58
N ARG A 55 9.33 7.58 4.78
CA ARG A 55 9.31 6.63 5.91
C ARG A 55 7.89 6.24 6.29
N THR A 56 7.01 7.23 6.44
CA THR A 56 5.61 7.03 6.87
C THR A 56 4.84 6.19 5.87
N PHE A 57 4.85 6.56 4.58
CA PHE A 57 4.11 5.83 3.55
C PHE A 57 4.62 4.43 3.32
N THR A 58 5.94 4.21 3.38
CA THR A 58 6.55 2.89 3.28
C THR A 58 6.13 2.00 4.46
N LEU A 59 6.18 2.51 5.69
CA LEU A 59 5.78 1.76 6.88
C LEU A 59 4.28 1.42 6.88
N ILE A 60 3.41 2.33 6.43
CA ILE A 60 1.98 2.07 6.31
C ILE A 60 1.72 0.95 5.30
N CYS A 61 2.32 1.04 4.11
CA CYS A 61 2.13 0.03 3.07
C CYS A 61 2.62 -1.35 3.52
N MET A 62 3.84 -1.43 4.06
CA MET A 62 4.41 -2.68 4.58
C MET A 62 3.62 -3.24 5.76
N GLY A 63 3.22 -2.40 6.72
CA GLY A 63 2.45 -2.82 7.88
C GLY A 63 1.08 -3.39 7.49
N SER A 64 0.40 -2.75 6.53
CA SER A 64 -0.87 -3.24 6.00
C SER A 64 -0.69 -4.56 5.23
N THR A 65 0.40 -4.71 4.47
CA THR A 65 0.75 -5.96 3.80
C THR A 65 1.00 -7.07 4.82
N ALA A 66 1.78 -6.80 5.87
CA ALA A 66 2.05 -7.75 6.93
C ALA A 66 0.77 -8.19 7.65
N ALA A 67 -0.13 -7.25 7.95
CA ALA A 67 -1.43 -7.53 8.55
C ALA A 67 -2.29 -8.46 7.67
N MET A 68 -2.31 -8.23 6.36
CA MET A 68 -3.02 -9.10 5.41
C MET A 68 -2.38 -10.49 5.31
N LEU A 69 -1.05 -10.57 5.31
CA LEU A 69 -0.33 -11.85 5.34
C LEU A 69 -0.70 -12.67 6.57
N VAL A 70 -0.72 -12.06 7.76
CA VAL A 70 -1.15 -12.72 9.00
C VAL A 70 -2.61 -13.17 8.89
N SER A 71 -3.48 -12.33 8.32
CA SER A 71 -4.90 -12.63 8.15
C SER A 71 -5.15 -13.87 7.28
N ILE A 72 -4.35 -14.05 6.23
CA ILE A 72 -4.43 -15.23 5.34
C ILE A 72 -3.73 -16.44 5.98
N TRP A 73 -2.62 -16.23 6.68
CA TRP A 73 -1.81 -17.30 7.26
C TRP A 73 -2.52 -18.03 8.42
N ILE A 74 -3.27 -17.33 9.26
CA ILE A 74 -3.97 -17.93 10.41
C ILE A 74 -4.91 -19.07 9.98
N PRO A 75 -5.86 -18.91 9.03
CA PRO A 75 -6.71 -20.01 8.58
C PRO A 75 -5.94 -21.14 7.92
N GLN A 76 -4.79 -20.88 7.29
CA GLN A 76 -3.95 -21.91 6.68
C GLN A 76 -3.30 -22.82 7.72
N CYS A 77 -2.87 -22.25 8.86
CA CYS A 77 -2.22 -23.01 9.92
C CYS A 77 -3.19 -23.69 10.88
N TYR A 78 -4.39 -23.18 11.00
CA TYR A 78 -5.41 -23.64 11.94
C TYR A 78 -6.73 -23.96 11.22
N PRO A 79 -6.80 -25.02 10.38
CA PRO A 79 -7.96 -25.32 9.56
C PRO A 79 -9.22 -25.70 10.38
N ASN A 80 -9.08 -26.06 11.65
CA ASN A 80 -10.18 -26.33 12.58
C ASN A 80 -10.81 -25.04 13.16
N PHE A 81 -10.23 -23.88 12.90
CA PHE A 81 -10.86 -22.59 13.17
C PHE A 81 -11.92 -22.32 12.10
N LEU A 82 -13.12 -22.86 12.34
CA LEU A 82 -14.29 -22.88 11.46
C LEU A 82 -14.79 -21.48 11.13
N ASN A 83 -14.21 -20.55 10.61
CA ASN A 83 -14.64 -19.23 10.14
C ASN A 83 -13.46 -18.22 10.09
N GLY A 84 -12.26 -18.67 9.72
CA GLY A 84 -11.16 -17.75 9.47
C GLY A 84 -11.45 -16.88 8.25
N ASP A 85 -12.12 -15.75 8.48
CA ASP A 85 -12.34 -14.74 7.45
C ASP A 85 -11.08 -13.86 7.30
N PRO A 86 -10.34 -13.97 6.19
CA PRO A 86 -9.17 -13.11 5.95
C PRO A 86 -9.52 -11.62 5.86
N GLY A 87 -10.78 -11.27 5.63
CA GLY A 87 -11.27 -9.89 5.59
C GLY A 87 -11.28 -9.20 6.95
N ARG A 88 -11.33 -9.93 8.05
CA ARG A 88 -11.48 -9.35 9.39
C ARG A 88 -10.32 -8.45 9.81
N ILE A 89 -9.07 -8.91 9.67
CA ILE A 89 -7.90 -8.09 10.01
C ILE A 89 -7.76 -6.93 9.03
N ALA A 90 -8.06 -7.15 7.74
CA ALA A 90 -8.07 -6.11 6.74
C ALA A 90 -9.05 -4.98 7.10
N ALA A 91 -10.28 -5.31 7.52
CA ALA A 91 -11.27 -4.35 7.97
C ALA A 91 -10.78 -3.54 9.19
N GLN A 92 -10.12 -4.21 10.14
CA GLN A 92 -9.54 -3.54 11.32
C GLN A 92 -8.39 -2.60 10.95
N VAL A 93 -7.56 -2.96 9.97
CA VAL A 93 -6.51 -2.08 9.44
C VAL A 93 -7.14 -0.82 8.85
N LEU A 94 -8.17 -0.95 8.01
CA LEU A 94 -8.85 0.21 7.39
C LEU A 94 -9.55 1.11 8.41
N SER A 95 -10.11 0.53 9.47
CA SER A 95 -10.67 1.30 10.58
C SER A 95 -9.56 2.00 11.39
N GLY A 96 -8.49 1.27 11.74
CA GLY A 96 -7.40 1.79 12.56
C GLY A 96 -6.56 2.87 11.86
N ILE A 97 -6.37 2.77 10.54
CA ILE A 97 -5.60 3.76 9.78
C ILE A 97 -6.28 5.14 9.76
N GLY A 98 -7.59 5.18 10.00
CA GLY A 98 -8.34 6.43 10.16
C GLY A 98 -7.80 7.30 11.30
N PHE A 99 -7.30 6.69 12.37
CA PHE A 99 -6.65 7.41 13.48
C PHE A 99 -5.36 8.11 13.03
N LEU A 100 -4.51 7.45 12.25
CA LEU A 100 -3.30 8.05 11.69
C LEU A 100 -3.63 9.14 10.67
N GLY A 101 -4.66 8.91 9.84
CA GLY A 101 -5.18 9.92 8.91
C GLY A 101 -5.67 11.17 9.64
N ALA A 102 -6.45 10.99 10.69
CA ALA A 102 -6.92 12.10 11.52
C ALA A 102 -5.76 12.86 12.18
N GLY A 103 -4.73 12.14 12.67
CA GLY A 103 -3.51 12.73 13.23
C GLY A 103 -2.69 13.56 12.25
N ALA A 104 -2.85 13.35 10.93
CA ALA A 104 -2.19 14.15 9.89
C ALA A 104 -2.95 15.45 9.54
N ILE A 105 -4.17 15.64 10.04
CA ILE A 105 -4.99 16.83 9.78
C ILE A 105 -4.77 17.84 10.90
N ILE A 106 -4.29 19.02 10.53
CA ILE A 106 -3.98 20.10 11.46
C ILE A 106 -4.87 21.30 11.15
N GLN A 107 -5.61 21.79 12.14
CA GLN A 107 -6.34 23.04 12.04
C GLN A 107 -5.54 24.15 12.74
N SER A 108 -5.22 25.20 11.99
CA SER A 108 -4.48 26.35 12.52
C SER A 108 -5.00 27.65 11.88
N HIS A 109 -5.27 28.65 12.71
CA HIS A 109 -5.67 30.01 12.30
C HIS A 109 -6.82 30.04 11.27
N GLY A 110 -7.83 29.14 11.42
CA GLY A 110 -8.99 29.06 10.51
C GLY A 110 -8.75 28.31 9.19
N SER A 111 -7.56 27.78 8.96
CA SER A 111 -7.23 26.91 7.82
C SER A 111 -7.01 25.46 8.25
N VAL A 112 -7.36 24.53 7.37
CA VAL A 112 -7.17 23.09 7.57
C VAL A 112 -6.08 22.58 6.62
N HIS A 113 -5.07 21.94 7.16
CA HIS A 113 -3.94 21.37 6.43
C HIS A 113 -3.92 19.84 6.58
N GLY A 114 -3.25 19.13 5.67
CA GLY A 114 -3.04 17.69 5.77
C GLY A 114 -4.15 16.79 5.22
N LEU A 115 -5.26 17.33 4.69
CA LEU A 115 -6.37 16.54 4.14
C LEU A 115 -5.92 15.57 3.04
N THR A 116 -5.12 16.05 2.08
CA THR A 116 -4.56 15.19 1.02
C THR A 116 -3.61 14.14 1.59
N THR A 117 -2.80 14.50 2.59
CA THR A 117 -1.90 13.59 3.29
C THR A 117 -2.68 12.48 3.99
N ALA A 118 -3.77 12.83 4.70
CA ALA A 118 -4.65 11.88 5.36
C ALA A 118 -5.32 10.90 4.37
N ALA A 119 -5.81 11.41 3.24
CA ALA A 119 -6.36 10.58 2.16
C ALA A 119 -5.30 9.63 1.59
N CYS A 120 -4.07 10.11 1.37
CA CYS A 120 -2.96 9.27 0.89
C CYS A 120 -2.60 8.17 1.90
N ILE A 121 -2.59 8.46 3.21
CA ILE A 121 -2.36 7.47 4.27
C ILE A 121 -3.37 6.34 4.15
N TRP A 122 -4.64 6.65 3.98
CA TRP A 122 -5.70 5.65 3.82
C TRP A 122 -5.52 4.81 2.55
N VAL A 123 -5.28 5.45 1.41
CA VAL A 123 -5.04 4.77 0.12
C VAL A 123 -3.83 3.84 0.20
N MET A 124 -2.74 4.26 0.87
CA MET A 124 -1.55 3.42 1.03
C MET A 124 -1.80 2.18 1.86
N ALA A 125 -2.68 2.25 2.87
CA ALA A 125 -3.09 1.06 3.60
C ALA A 125 -3.86 0.07 2.70
N VAL A 126 -4.77 0.57 1.84
CA VAL A 126 -5.49 -0.26 0.86
C VAL A 126 -4.53 -0.93 -0.13
N ILE A 127 -3.55 -0.17 -0.66
CA ILE A 127 -2.52 -0.71 -1.56
C ILE A 127 -1.72 -1.82 -0.86
N GLY A 128 -1.32 -1.61 0.39
CA GLY A 128 -0.61 -2.61 1.18
C GLY A 128 -1.43 -3.88 1.41
N LEU A 129 -2.72 -3.75 1.76
CA LEU A 129 -3.64 -4.89 1.88
C LEU A 129 -3.78 -5.65 0.56
N ALA A 130 -3.90 -4.94 -0.57
CA ALA A 130 -3.99 -5.53 -1.89
C ALA A 130 -2.73 -6.35 -2.25
N VAL A 131 -1.53 -5.82 -1.97
CA VAL A 131 -0.27 -6.55 -2.14
C VAL A 131 -0.24 -7.81 -1.27
N GLY A 132 -0.63 -7.70 0.00
CA GLY A 132 -0.72 -8.83 0.92
C GLY A 132 -1.67 -9.93 0.43
N ALA A 133 -2.80 -9.53 -0.16
CA ALA A 133 -3.78 -10.42 -0.78
C ALA A 133 -3.32 -11.03 -2.12
N GLY A 134 -2.18 -10.58 -2.68
CA GLY A 134 -1.69 -11.04 -3.99
C GLY A 134 -2.27 -10.25 -5.18
N MET A 135 -2.98 -9.16 -4.94
CA MET A 135 -3.58 -8.31 -5.97
C MET A 135 -2.56 -7.26 -6.48
N TYR A 136 -1.47 -7.71 -7.11
CA TYR A 136 -0.35 -6.83 -7.49
C TYR A 136 -0.72 -5.83 -8.59
N ILE A 137 -1.47 -6.28 -9.62
CA ILE A 137 -1.87 -5.42 -10.74
C ILE A 137 -2.78 -4.30 -10.24
N PRO A 138 -3.87 -4.55 -9.49
CA PRO A 138 -4.67 -3.48 -8.89
C PRO A 138 -3.86 -2.55 -7.97
N ALA A 139 -2.95 -3.10 -7.16
CA ALA A 139 -2.09 -2.30 -6.29
C ALA A 139 -1.16 -1.37 -7.08
N ALA A 140 -0.54 -1.87 -8.15
CA ALA A 140 0.32 -1.07 -9.02
C ALA A 140 -0.48 0.03 -9.74
N ILE A 141 -1.66 -0.31 -10.30
CA ILE A 141 -2.53 0.67 -10.96
C ILE A 141 -2.98 1.75 -9.97
N ALA A 142 -3.42 1.36 -8.76
CA ALA A 142 -3.81 2.30 -7.72
C ALA A 142 -2.65 3.24 -7.34
N THR A 143 -1.43 2.73 -7.24
CA THR A 143 -0.22 3.53 -6.97
C THR A 143 0.03 4.54 -8.08
N VAL A 144 -0.04 4.12 -9.36
CA VAL A 144 0.15 5.01 -10.53
C VAL A 144 -0.93 6.09 -10.58
N ILE A 145 -2.20 5.73 -10.38
CA ILE A 145 -3.31 6.69 -10.35
C ILE A 145 -3.13 7.67 -9.20
N THR A 146 -2.75 7.20 -8.01
CA THR A 146 -2.50 8.07 -6.85
C THR A 146 -1.38 9.06 -7.16
N LEU A 147 -0.27 8.58 -7.72
CA LEU A 147 0.85 9.44 -8.11
C LEU A 147 0.42 10.48 -9.16
N PHE A 148 -0.36 10.07 -10.15
CA PHE A 148 -0.90 10.97 -11.17
C PHE A 148 -1.79 12.05 -10.53
N ILE A 149 -2.69 11.71 -9.63
CA ILE A 149 -3.54 12.65 -8.89
C ILE A 149 -2.68 13.66 -8.14
N LEU A 150 -1.69 13.19 -7.39
CA LEU A 150 -0.82 14.02 -6.55
C LEU A 150 0.04 15.00 -7.36
N VAL A 151 0.47 14.59 -8.56
CA VAL A 151 1.36 15.42 -9.40
C VAL A 151 0.56 16.32 -10.34
N SER A 152 -0.47 15.79 -11.00
CA SER A 152 -1.15 16.48 -12.10
C SER A 152 -2.27 17.40 -11.60
N LEU A 153 -3.09 16.94 -10.64
CA LEU A 153 -4.18 17.77 -10.14
C LEU A 153 -3.67 18.97 -9.33
N GLU A 154 -2.59 18.80 -8.56
CA GLU A 154 -1.99 19.94 -7.84
C GLU A 154 -1.47 21.03 -8.81
N ARG A 155 -0.91 20.63 -9.98
CA ARG A 155 -0.48 21.59 -11.00
C ARG A 155 -1.67 22.31 -11.64
N LEU A 156 -2.76 21.56 -11.89
CA LEU A 156 -3.98 22.12 -12.48
C LEU A 156 -4.65 23.11 -11.52
N GLU A 157 -4.76 22.75 -10.25
CA GLU A 157 -5.32 23.58 -9.19
C GLU A 157 -4.56 24.91 -9.05
N LYS A 158 -3.22 24.85 -9.03
CA LYS A 158 -2.38 26.06 -9.02
C LYS A 158 -2.58 26.97 -10.24
N ARG A 159 -2.85 26.39 -11.42
CA ARG A 159 -3.10 27.18 -12.63
C ARG A 159 -4.48 27.81 -12.65
N MET A 160 -5.50 27.14 -12.06
CA MET A 160 -6.90 27.61 -12.13
C MET A 160 -7.28 28.58 -11.01
N PHE A 161 -6.66 28.43 -9.83
CA PHE A 161 -7.10 29.16 -8.62
C PHE A 161 -6.06 30.14 -8.04
N LEU A 162 -4.82 30.19 -8.58
CA LEU A 162 -3.74 31.04 -8.09
C LEU A 162 -3.25 32.04 -9.16
N ASN A 163 -4.06 32.31 -10.21
CA ASN A 163 -3.90 33.46 -11.12
C ASN A 163 -4.86 34.59 -10.73
#